data_736d758e72c8a310456b879947bd64dd
#
_entry.id   736d758e72c8a310456b879947bd64dd
#
_cell.length_a   1.000
_cell.length_b   1.000
_cell.length_c   1.000
_cell.angle_alpha   90.00
_cell.angle_beta   90.00
_cell.angle_gamma   90.00
#
_symmetry.space_group_name_H-M   'P 1'
#
loop_
_entity.id
_entity.type
_entity.pdbx_description
1 polymer ?
#
loop_
_entity_poly.entity_id
_entity_poly.type
_entity_poly.pdbx_seq_one_letter_code
_entity_poly.pdbx_strand_id
1 'polypeptide(L)'
;MPNLTEKQSLAVNKSNTNIIVSAGAGSGKTTVLKTRVERLLTEGVNIDELIILTFTNAAAAEMKDRIRKVIKKNKNIAHMEEFVDSAYITTFDSFAQSMVKKYANVLNMNDHFTIVDANIVNLEIDKIIDEIFENKYVSDENFCKFIREQTLKNDKQIRNSIKSVYKSMQNKIDLEGYLDSYIHTFYSEDFVNQAFASFEEYIFSLRDDVLELISKLNDYALPEIVEKNEKSVAEFAEASSYDELIDTLSFRLSQNRNGAYDDEAKEISPKIADARKKLKLACSFGDKKMLINNYLSTKDYAYCVIDILKTLHEKLQEYKKEKNAYEFIDIALKAIELVRDHEDVRNEI
;
A
#
# COMPACT_ATOMS: atom_id res chain seq x y z
N MET A 1 -4.50 24.74 34.75
CA MET A 1 -4.37 24.17 33.41
C MET A 1 -2.94 24.38 32.94
N PRO A 2 -2.32 23.48 32.22
CA PRO A 2 -0.98 23.72 31.65
C PRO A 2 -1.04 24.94 30.71
N ASN A 3 0.06 25.72 30.63
CA ASN A 3 0.16 26.78 29.64
C ASN A 3 0.25 26.18 28.25
N LEU A 4 -0.85 26.11 27.55
CA LEU A 4 -0.95 25.62 26.18
C LEU A 4 -0.58 26.73 25.19
N THR A 5 0.15 26.38 24.13
CA THR A 5 0.31 27.30 22.99
C THR A 5 -1.04 27.47 22.28
N GLU A 6 -1.16 28.50 21.44
CA GLU A 6 -2.39 28.77 20.68
C GLU A 6 -2.82 27.55 19.84
N LYS A 7 -1.88 26.89 19.13
CA LYS A 7 -2.15 25.67 18.33
C LYS A 7 -2.59 24.49 19.21
N GLN A 8 -1.97 24.32 20.37
CA GLN A 8 -2.38 23.28 21.32
C GLN A 8 -3.77 23.56 21.90
N SER A 9 -4.07 24.80 22.23
CA SER A 9 -5.39 25.25 22.70
C SER A 9 -6.48 25.01 21.63
N LEU A 10 -6.17 25.30 20.36
CA LEU A 10 -7.06 25.02 19.26
C LEU A 10 -7.37 23.52 19.14
N ALA A 11 -6.33 22.64 19.22
CA ALA A 11 -6.49 21.19 19.17
C ALA A 11 -7.29 20.63 20.36
N VAL A 12 -7.18 21.25 21.54
CA VAL A 12 -7.97 20.88 22.73
C VAL A 12 -9.43 21.26 22.57
N ASN A 13 -9.72 22.47 22.06
CA ASN A 13 -11.06 23.08 22.16
C ASN A 13 -11.94 22.82 20.93
N LYS A 14 -11.38 22.45 19.77
CA LYS A 14 -12.18 22.23 18.55
C LYS A 14 -13.05 20.98 18.69
N SER A 15 -14.34 21.10 18.36
CA SER A 15 -15.36 20.03 18.44
C SER A 15 -16.09 19.88 17.11
N ASN A 16 -16.85 18.81 16.94
CA ASN A 16 -17.72 18.51 15.79
C ASN A 16 -17.01 18.51 14.43
N THR A 17 -15.73 18.10 14.42
CA THR A 17 -14.94 18.00 13.19
C THR A 17 -13.78 17.02 13.38
N ASN A 18 -13.30 16.44 12.28
CA ASN A 18 -12.07 15.67 12.28
C ASN A 18 -10.85 16.60 12.45
N ILE A 19 -9.91 16.21 13.31
CA ILE A 19 -8.71 16.99 13.60
C ILE A 19 -7.49 16.09 13.42
N ILE A 20 -6.54 16.55 12.61
CA ILE A 20 -5.21 15.96 12.51
C ILE A 20 -4.22 16.88 13.20
N VAL A 21 -3.47 16.33 14.15
CA VAL A 21 -2.41 17.07 14.87
C VAL A 21 -1.06 16.52 14.48
N SER A 22 -0.33 17.25 13.62
CA SER A 22 1.07 16.93 13.28
C SER A 22 2.01 17.62 14.27
N ALA A 23 2.85 16.84 14.96
CA ALA A 23 3.71 17.37 16.00
C ALA A 23 4.94 16.48 16.23
N GLY A 24 6.12 17.08 16.38
CA GLY A 24 7.38 16.40 16.66
C GLY A 24 7.44 15.72 18.03
N ALA A 25 8.51 14.96 18.30
CA ALA A 25 8.77 14.43 19.65
C ALA A 25 8.91 15.58 20.67
N GLY A 26 8.39 15.40 21.89
CA GLY A 26 8.47 16.40 22.94
C GLY A 26 7.52 17.61 22.78
N SER A 27 6.75 17.71 21.72
CA SER A 27 5.84 18.84 21.47
C SER A 27 4.58 18.90 22.36
N GLY A 28 4.43 17.96 23.28
CA GLY A 28 3.30 17.89 24.21
C GLY A 28 2.03 17.22 23.68
N LYS A 29 2.12 16.35 22.63
CA LYS A 29 0.95 15.60 22.09
C LYS A 29 0.12 14.92 23.18
N THR A 30 0.77 14.21 24.09
CA THR A 30 0.08 13.53 25.20
C THR A 30 -0.58 14.50 26.16
N THR A 31 -0.01 15.69 26.36
CA THR A 31 -0.60 16.76 27.19
C THR A 31 -1.86 17.30 26.51
N VAL A 32 -1.81 17.55 25.20
CA VAL A 32 -2.97 18.00 24.42
C VAL A 32 -4.11 16.97 24.50
N LEU A 33 -3.82 15.69 24.27
CA LEU A 33 -4.81 14.62 24.35
C LEU A 33 -5.44 14.53 25.75
N LYS A 34 -4.62 14.49 26.79
CA LYS A 34 -5.08 14.47 28.17
C LYS A 34 -5.99 15.67 28.50
N THR A 35 -5.58 16.89 28.11
CA THR A 35 -6.35 18.10 28.40
C THR A 35 -7.66 18.12 27.59
N ARG A 36 -7.68 17.59 26.38
CA ARG A 36 -8.89 17.41 25.59
C ARG A 36 -9.86 16.44 26.26
N VAL A 37 -9.38 15.29 26.73
CA VAL A 37 -10.20 14.33 27.48
C VAL A 37 -10.76 14.98 28.75
N GLU A 38 -9.94 15.67 29.54
CA GLU A 38 -10.39 16.39 30.74
C GLU A 38 -11.51 17.40 30.43
N ARG A 39 -11.38 18.15 29.34
CA ARG A 39 -12.41 19.07 28.87
C ARG A 39 -13.72 18.36 28.56
N LEU A 40 -13.66 17.28 27.73
CA LEU A 40 -14.83 16.52 27.31
C LEU A 40 -15.59 15.94 28.52
N LEU A 41 -14.86 15.32 29.46
CA LEU A 41 -15.46 14.78 30.69
C LEU A 41 -16.09 15.90 31.54
N THR A 42 -15.48 17.08 31.60
CA THR A 42 -16.03 18.24 32.37
C THR A 42 -17.24 18.83 31.67
N GLU A 43 -17.36 18.72 30.35
CA GLU A 43 -18.50 19.13 29.54
C GLU A 43 -19.68 18.12 29.60
N GLY A 44 -19.51 16.99 30.31
CA GLY A 44 -20.56 16.01 30.57
C GLY A 44 -20.51 14.76 29.67
N VAL A 45 -19.45 14.57 28.85
CA VAL A 45 -19.21 13.32 28.14
C VAL A 45 -18.75 12.26 29.15
N ASN A 46 -19.33 11.07 29.13
CA ASN A 46 -18.88 9.98 30.00
C ASN A 46 -17.59 9.34 29.45
N ILE A 47 -16.79 8.74 30.33
CA ILE A 47 -15.52 8.12 29.94
C ILE A 47 -15.71 6.88 29.05
N ASP A 48 -16.81 6.17 29.17
CA ASP A 48 -17.20 5.03 28.37
C ASP A 48 -17.74 5.39 26.97
N GLU A 49 -18.07 6.70 26.76
CA GLU A 49 -18.40 7.24 25.43
C GLU A 49 -17.13 7.63 24.63
N LEU A 50 -15.94 7.47 25.20
CA LEU A 50 -14.67 7.86 24.59
C LEU A 50 -13.86 6.62 24.16
N ILE A 51 -13.45 6.58 22.88
CA ILE A 51 -12.52 5.60 22.36
C ILE A 51 -11.14 6.25 22.23
N ILE A 52 -10.18 5.80 23.04
CA ILE A 52 -8.81 6.32 23.07
C ILE A 52 -7.84 5.21 22.69
N LEU A 53 -7.28 5.28 21.49
CA LEU A 53 -6.45 4.22 20.94
C LEU A 53 -4.98 4.62 20.88
N THR A 54 -4.10 3.66 21.17
CA THR A 54 -2.64 3.79 21.12
C THR A 54 -2.03 2.64 20.33
N PHE A 55 -0.73 2.75 20.01
CA PHE A 55 -0.02 1.70 19.28
C PHE A 55 0.57 0.61 20.20
N THR A 56 0.75 0.89 21.49
CA THR A 56 1.36 -0.07 22.43
C THR A 56 0.56 -0.18 23.72
N ASN A 57 0.58 -1.36 24.32
CA ASN A 57 -0.06 -1.61 25.60
C ASN A 57 0.51 -0.71 26.73
N ALA A 58 1.84 -0.45 26.68
CA ALA A 58 2.49 0.46 27.64
C ALA A 58 1.93 1.89 27.52
N ALA A 59 1.76 2.40 26.30
CA ALA A 59 1.18 3.73 26.06
C ALA A 59 -0.30 3.79 26.49
N ALA A 60 -1.06 2.72 26.24
CA ALA A 60 -2.45 2.62 26.70
C ALA A 60 -2.55 2.65 28.23
N ALA A 61 -1.74 1.85 28.92
CA ALA A 61 -1.68 1.82 30.39
C ALA A 61 -1.28 3.19 30.96
N GLU A 62 -0.25 3.83 30.39
CA GLU A 62 0.17 5.16 30.81
C GLU A 62 -0.94 6.19 30.59
N MET A 63 -1.66 6.14 29.48
CA MET A 63 -2.78 7.04 29.20
C MET A 63 -3.91 6.81 30.20
N LYS A 64 -4.27 5.54 30.47
CA LYS A 64 -5.26 5.17 31.47
C LYS A 64 -4.94 5.75 32.85
N ASP A 65 -3.70 5.62 33.31
CA ASP A 65 -3.23 6.17 34.57
C ASP A 65 -3.28 7.70 34.62
N ARG A 66 -2.93 8.35 33.51
CA ARG A 66 -2.98 9.82 33.41
C ARG A 66 -4.40 10.33 33.48
N ILE A 67 -5.35 9.68 32.79
CA ILE A 67 -6.77 10.02 32.81
C ILE A 67 -7.35 9.79 34.22
N ARG A 68 -7.05 8.66 34.84
CA ARG A 68 -7.46 8.36 36.23
C ARG A 68 -7.01 9.46 37.21
N LYS A 69 -5.76 9.95 37.08
CA LYS A 69 -5.24 11.05 37.90
C LYS A 69 -5.98 12.37 37.68
N VAL A 70 -6.45 12.62 36.47
CA VAL A 70 -7.26 13.81 36.15
C VAL A 70 -8.64 13.71 36.79
N ILE A 71 -9.31 12.57 36.63
CA ILE A 71 -10.62 12.31 37.19
C ILE A 71 -10.60 12.46 38.71
N LYS A 72 -9.60 11.85 39.40
CA LYS A 72 -9.45 11.96 40.87
C LYS A 72 -9.25 13.39 41.36
N LYS A 73 -8.61 14.26 40.60
CA LYS A 73 -8.35 15.65 40.98
C LYS A 73 -9.56 16.57 40.83
N ASN A 74 -10.53 16.21 39.99
CA ASN A 74 -11.69 17.03 39.69
C ASN A 74 -12.95 16.44 40.32
N LYS A 75 -13.41 17.03 41.40
CA LYS A 75 -14.57 16.56 42.18
C LYS A 75 -15.84 16.38 41.34
N ASN A 76 -16.00 17.15 40.28
CA ASN A 76 -17.20 17.14 39.43
C ASN A 76 -17.28 15.87 38.57
N ILE A 77 -16.15 15.22 38.27
CA ILE A 77 -16.06 14.00 37.44
C ILE A 77 -15.48 12.80 38.21
N ALA A 78 -15.27 12.91 39.52
CA ALA A 78 -14.65 11.86 40.33
C ALA A 78 -15.44 10.55 40.32
N HIS A 79 -16.75 10.58 40.14
CA HIS A 79 -17.63 9.42 39.99
C HIS A 79 -17.32 8.57 38.77
N MET A 80 -16.67 9.13 37.75
CA MET A 80 -16.25 8.39 36.53
C MET A 80 -15.03 7.49 36.76
N GLU A 81 -14.38 7.54 37.93
CA GLU A 81 -13.19 6.72 38.22
C GLU A 81 -13.47 5.22 38.08
N GLU A 82 -14.61 4.76 38.56
CA GLU A 82 -15.02 3.36 38.51
C GLU A 82 -15.18 2.81 37.09
N PHE A 83 -15.45 3.67 36.10
CA PHE A 83 -15.61 3.31 34.70
C PHE A 83 -14.30 3.35 33.89
N VAL A 84 -13.19 3.85 34.45
CA VAL A 84 -11.90 3.97 33.71
C VAL A 84 -11.37 2.61 33.30
N ASP A 85 -11.64 1.55 34.05
CA ASP A 85 -11.12 0.22 33.74
C ASP A 85 -11.90 -0.48 32.61
N SER A 86 -13.17 -0.19 32.47
CA SER A 86 -14.04 -0.66 31.38
C SER A 86 -14.00 0.23 30.13
N ALA A 87 -13.50 1.45 30.23
CA ALA A 87 -13.42 2.37 29.11
C ALA A 87 -12.44 1.89 28.03
N TYR A 88 -12.73 2.21 26.78
CA TYR A 88 -11.89 1.88 25.62
C TYR A 88 -10.62 2.75 25.53
N ILE A 89 -9.74 2.60 26.56
CA ILE A 89 -8.39 3.20 26.57
C ILE A 89 -7.40 2.07 26.34
N THR A 90 -7.09 1.76 25.09
CA THR A 90 -6.42 0.50 24.73
C THR A 90 -5.64 0.63 23.40
N THR A 91 -5.11 -0.49 22.87
CA THR A 91 -4.53 -0.52 21.52
C THR A 91 -5.61 -0.78 20.47
N PHE A 92 -5.29 -0.48 19.18
CA PHE A 92 -6.17 -0.81 18.06
C PHE A 92 -6.52 -2.31 18.03
N ASP A 93 -5.54 -3.18 18.19
CA ASP A 93 -5.75 -4.64 18.16
C ASP A 93 -6.63 -5.12 19.32
N SER A 94 -6.39 -4.60 20.52
CA SER A 94 -7.20 -4.97 21.70
C SER A 94 -8.63 -4.45 21.59
N PHE A 95 -8.83 -3.26 21.02
CA PHE A 95 -10.14 -2.71 20.73
C PHE A 95 -10.88 -3.58 19.71
N ALA A 96 -10.26 -3.88 18.55
CA ALA A 96 -10.83 -4.77 17.55
C ALA A 96 -11.20 -6.14 18.14
N GLN A 97 -10.30 -6.73 18.94
CA GLN A 97 -10.53 -8.01 19.60
C GLN A 97 -11.72 -7.96 20.56
N SER A 98 -11.87 -6.90 21.36
CA SER A 98 -12.98 -6.75 22.29
C SER A 98 -14.32 -6.61 21.55
N MET A 99 -14.34 -5.87 20.45
CA MET A 99 -15.51 -5.74 19.58
C MET A 99 -15.90 -7.08 18.96
N VAL A 100 -14.96 -7.79 18.33
CA VAL A 100 -15.22 -9.09 17.71
C VAL A 100 -15.72 -10.11 18.74
N LYS A 101 -15.18 -10.10 19.95
CA LYS A 101 -15.68 -10.96 21.04
C LYS A 101 -17.11 -10.59 21.47
N LYS A 102 -17.37 -9.30 21.65
CA LYS A 102 -18.71 -8.81 22.07
C LYS A 102 -19.80 -9.16 21.05
N TYR A 103 -19.48 -9.10 19.77
CA TYR A 103 -20.41 -9.32 18.67
C TYR A 103 -20.10 -10.59 17.85
N ALA A 104 -19.43 -11.58 18.46
CA ALA A 104 -19.04 -12.82 17.78
C ALA A 104 -20.21 -13.58 17.16
N ASN A 105 -21.37 -13.55 17.79
CA ASN A 105 -22.61 -14.14 17.28
C ASN A 105 -23.08 -13.50 15.97
N VAL A 106 -22.90 -12.19 15.80
CA VAL A 106 -23.25 -11.46 14.58
C VAL A 106 -22.36 -11.91 13.42
N LEU A 107 -21.09 -12.20 13.72
CA LEU A 107 -20.09 -12.69 12.77
C LEU A 107 -20.13 -14.22 12.56
N ASN A 108 -21.06 -14.94 13.19
CA ASN A 108 -21.09 -16.40 13.21
C ASN A 108 -19.74 -17.03 13.65
N MET A 109 -19.09 -16.41 14.64
CA MET A 109 -17.83 -16.83 15.24
C MET A 109 -18.03 -17.29 16.68
N ASN A 110 -17.07 -18.09 17.19
CA ASN A 110 -16.99 -18.38 18.61
C ASN A 110 -16.28 -17.23 19.32
N ASP A 111 -16.80 -16.74 20.43
CA ASP A 111 -16.24 -15.65 21.25
C ASP A 111 -14.91 -16.02 21.96
N HIS A 112 -14.62 -17.33 22.10
CA HIS A 112 -13.40 -17.88 22.68
C HIS A 112 -12.32 -18.21 21.63
N PHE A 113 -12.18 -17.40 20.58
CA PHE A 113 -11.14 -17.61 19.59
C PHE A 113 -9.72 -17.30 20.13
N THR A 114 -8.72 -17.92 19.52
CA THR A 114 -7.31 -17.74 19.83
C THR A 114 -6.62 -16.88 18.80
N ILE A 115 -5.76 -15.95 19.24
CA ILE A 115 -4.83 -15.25 18.35
C ILE A 115 -3.57 -16.10 18.20
N VAL A 116 -3.23 -16.43 16.95
CA VAL A 116 -2.08 -17.27 16.63
C VAL A 116 -0.94 -16.46 16.03
N ASP A 117 0.28 -16.98 16.22
CA ASP A 117 1.47 -16.40 15.61
C ASP A 117 1.46 -16.57 14.09
N ALA A 118 1.87 -15.52 13.37
CA ALA A 118 1.93 -15.54 11.91
C ALA A 118 2.82 -16.67 11.34
N ASN A 119 3.80 -17.17 12.10
CA ASN A 119 4.63 -18.29 11.65
C ASN A 119 3.84 -19.61 11.55
N ILE A 120 2.87 -19.82 12.44
CA ILE A 120 1.98 -21.00 12.39
C ILE A 120 1.12 -20.95 11.15
N VAL A 121 0.52 -19.78 10.87
CA VAL A 121 -0.30 -19.58 9.66
C VAL A 121 0.56 -19.68 8.40
N ASN A 122 1.80 -19.21 8.42
CA ASN A 122 2.73 -19.34 7.30
C ASN A 122 3.07 -20.77 6.94
N LEU A 123 3.20 -21.66 7.93
CA LEU A 123 3.40 -23.09 7.70
C LEU A 123 2.16 -23.74 7.08
N GLU A 124 0.98 -23.31 7.50
CA GLU A 124 -0.27 -23.82 6.91
C GLU A 124 -0.46 -23.33 5.48
N ILE A 125 -0.15 -22.06 5.18
CA ILE A 125 -0.14 -21.53 3.82
C ILE A 125 0.78 -22.37 2.92
N ASP A 126 1.99 -22.72 3.39
CA ASP A 126 2.91 -23.54 2.60
C ASP A 126 2.33 -24.93 2.29
N LYS A 127 1.69 -25.60 3.28
CA LYS A 127 1.02 -26.89 3.07
C LYS A 127 -0.15 -26.80 2.09
N ILE A 128 -0.98 -25.76 2.22
CA ILE A 128 -2.12 -25.54 1.34
C ILE A 128 -1.63 -25.30 -0.09
N ILE A 129 -0.57 -24.50 -0.28
CA ILE A 129 0.02 -24.27 -1.60
C ILE A 129 0.55 -25.58 -2.17
N ASP A 130 1.24 -26.39 -1.38
CA ASP A 130 1.74 -27.70 -1.82
C ASP A 130 0.59 -28.60 -2.28
N GLU A 131 -0.48 -28.71 -1.52
CA GLU A 131 -1.68 -29.47 -1.87
C GLU A 131 -2.34 -28.95 -3.16
N ILE A 132 -2.51 -27.65 -3.31
CA ILE A 132 -3.08 -27.04 -4.51
C ILE A 132 -2.24 -27.40 -5.74
N PHE A 133 -0.92 -27.30 -5.64
CA PHE A 133 -0.01 -27.58 -6.75
C PHE A 133 -0.03 -29.08 -7.12
N GLU A 134 -0.01 -29.97 -6.13
CA GLU A 134 -0.11 -31.42 -6.39
C GLU A 134 -1.40 -31.77 -7.13
N ASN A 135 -2.54 -31.24 -6.69
CA ASN A 135 -3.83 -31.47 -7.33
C ASN A 135 -3.85 -30.90 -8.76
N LYS A 136 -3.34 -29.70 -8.98
CA LYS A 136 -3.32 -29.04 -10.29
C LYS A 136 -2.35 -29.71 -11.27
N TYR A 137 -1.25 -30.28 -10.82
CA TYR A 137 -0.36 -31.05 -11.69
C TYR A 137 -1.05 -32.29 -12.30
N VAL A 138 -2.03 -32.84 -11.60
CA VAL A 138 -2.78 -34.03 -12.07
C VAL A 138 -3.97 -33.63 -12.94
N SER A 139 -4.63 -32.52 -12.67
CA SER A 139 -5.95 -32.21 -13.22
C SER A 139 -6.01 -31.00 -14.16
N ASP A 140 -4.96 -30.16 -14.23
CA ASP A 140 -5.02 -28.85 -14.91
C ASP A 140 -3.86 -28.70 -15.92
N GLU A 141 -4.17 -28.89 -17.19
CA GLU A 141 -3.19 -28.74 -18.29
C GLU A 141 -2.69 -27.31 -18.45
N ASN A 142 -3.56 -26.31 -18.23
CA ASN A 142 -3.21 -24.89 -18.32
C ASN A 142 -2.23 -24.50 -17.20
N PHE A 143 -2.45 -25.02 -16.00
CA PHE A 143 -1.50 -24.88 -14.91
C PHE A 143 -0.16 -25.53 -15.24
N CYS A 144 -0.15 -26.75 -15.77
CA CYS A 144 1.08 -27.41 -16.18
C CYS A 144 1.84 -26.63 -17.27
N LYS A 145 1.11 -26.04 -18.22
CA LYS A 145 1.68 -25.14 -19.23
C LYS A 145 2.28 -23.89 -18.60
N PHE A 146 1.52 -23.22 -17.74
CA PHE A 146 1.98 -22.04 -16.98
C PHE A 146 3.29 -22.31 -16.23
N ILE A 147 3.36 -23.41 -15.49
CA ILE A 147 4.58 -23.79 -14.75
C ILE A 147 5.76 -24.01 -15.69
N ARG A 148 5.57 -24.77 -16.79
CA ARG A 148 6.64 -25.04 -17.77
C ARG A 148 7.19 -23.77 -18.42
N GLU A 149 6.34 -22.82 -18.71
CA GLU A 149 6.73 -21.56 -19.37
C GLU A 149 7.39 -20.57 -18.41
N GLN A 150 7.05 -20.62 -17.12
CA GLN A 150 7.55 -19.69 -16.10
C GLN A 150 8.75 -20.23 -15.30
N THR A 151 9.12 -21.50 -15.44
CA THR A 151 10.20 -22.11 -14.66
C THR A 151 11.22 -22.84 -15.53
N LEU A 152 12.52 -22.71 -15.16
CA LEU A 152 13.60 -23.44 -15.81
C LEU A 152 13.99 -24.74 -15.09
N LYS A 153 13.77 -24.83 -13.75
CA LYS A 153 14.25 -25.95 -12.94
C LYS A 153 13.19 -26.54 -12.00
N ASN A 154 12.45 -25.69 -11.29
CA ASN A 154 11.43 -26.10 -10.33
C ASN A 154 10.45 -24.95 -10.06
N ASP A 155 9.31 -25.29 -9.49
CA ASP A 155 8.21 -24.36 -9.20
C ASP A 155 8.34 -23.60 -7.86
N LYS A 156 9.41 -23.82 -7.11
CA LYS A 156 9.61 -23.22 -5.78
C LYS A 156 9.52 -21.69 -5.80
N GLN A 157 10.04 -21.08 -6.86
CA GLN A 157 9.99 -19.63 -7.00
C GLN A 157 8.55 -19.13 -7.20
N ILE A 158 7.74 -19.86 -7.97
CA ILE A 158 6.31 -19.53 -8.18
C ILE A 158 5.54 -19.70 -6.88
N ARG A 159 5.72 -20.81 -6.13
CA ARG A 159 5.10 -21.02 -4.81
C ARG A 159 5.40 -19.85 -3.87
N ASN A 160 6.67 -19.44 -3.78
CA ASN A 160 7.07 -18.29 -2.96
C ASN A 160 6.44 -16.98 -3.43
N SER A 161 6.33 -16.76 -4.75
CA SER A 161 5.69 -15.59 -5.32
C SER A 161 4.20 -15.54 -4.99
N ILE A 162 3.48 -16.65 -5.13
CA ILE A 162 2.07 -16.80 -4.77
C ILE A 162 1.87 -16.49 -3.28
N LYS A 163 2.70 -17.08 -2.41
CA LYS A 163 2.67 -16.79 -0.97
C LYS A 163 2.88 -15.30 -0.68
N SER A 164 3.86 -14.68 -1.34
CA SER A 164 4.16 -13.25 -1.16
C SER A 164 3.00 -12.37 -1.64
N VAL A 165 2.42 -12.66 -2.81
CA VAL A 165 1.27 -11.97 -3.37
C VAL A 165 0.06 -12.10 -2.44
N TYR A 166 -0.26 -13.33 -2.00
CA TYR A 166 -1.35 -13.57 -1.06
C TYR A 166 -1.20 -12.72 0.21
N LYS A 167 -0.01 -12.74 0.83
CA LYS A 167 0.27 -11.93 2.02
C LYS A 167 0.10 -10.43 1.81
N SER A 168 0.49 -9.93 0.66
CA SER A 168 0.31 -8.50 0.34
C SER A 168 -1.17 -8.10 0.18
N MET A 169 -2.04 -9.08 -0.07
CA MET A 169 -3.47 -8.87 -0.27
C MET A 169 -4.33 -9.15 0.98
N GLN A 170 -3.78 -9.77 2.02
CA GLN A 170 -4.52 -10.15 3.24
C GLN A 170 -5.25 -9.00 3.93
N ASN A 171 -4.78 -7.75 3.75
CA ASN A 171 -5.40 -6.55 4.31
C ASN A 171 -6.58 -5.99 3.49
N LYS A 172 -6.94 -6.62 2.38
CA LYS A 172 -8.10 -6.20 1.58
C LYS A 172 -9.39 -6.61 2.29
N ILE A 173 -10.29 -5.65 2.43
CA ILE A 173 -11.58 -5.85 3.13
C ILE A 173 -12.44 -6.87 2.38
N ASP A 174 -12.40 -6.86 1.05
CA ASP A 174 -13.09 -7.80 0.18
C ASP A 174 -12.07 -8.41 -0.80
N LEU A 175 -11.34 -9.41 -0.33
CA LEU A 175 -10.35 -10.10 -1.16
C LEU A 175 -11.01 -10.96 -2.24
N GLU A 176 -12.12 -11.63 -1.92
CA GLU A 176 -12.85 -12.47 -2.88
C GLU A 176 -13.39 -11.63 -4.04
N GLY A 177 -14.13 -10.57 -3.75
CA GLY A 177 -14.65 -9.67 -4.78
C GLY A 177 -13.54 -8.99 -5.59
N TYR A 178 -12.40 -8.67 -4.97
CA TYR A 178 -11.24 -8.17 -5.68
C TYR A 178 -10.67 -9.19 -6.67
N LEU A 179 -10.51 -10.45 -6.26
CA LEU A 179 -10.01 -11.53 -7.12
C LEU A 179 -11.01 -11.88 -8.24
N ASP A 180 -12.32 -11.86 -7.95
CA ASP A 180 -13.38 -12.09 -8.93
C ASP A 180 -13.40 -11.04 -10.03
N SER A 181 -13.22 -9.78 -9.66
CA SER A 181 -13.23 -8.65 -10.58
C SER A 181 -11.91 -8.43 -11.32
N TYR A 182 -10.81 -9.08 -10.87
CA TYR A 182 -9.46 -8.75 -11.32
C TYR A 182 -9.29 -8.77 -12.84
N ILE A 183 -9.67 -9.89 -13.47
CA ILE A 183 -9.51 -10.04 -14.93
C ILE A 183 -10.39 -9.05 -15.67
N HIS A 184 -11.64 -8.89 -15.22
CA HIS A 184 -12.55 -7.95 -15.86
C HIS A 184 -12.08 -6.50 -15.74
N THR A 185 -11.47 -6.14 -14.62
CA THR A 185 -10.97 -4.80 -14.36
C THR A 185 -9.67 -4.53 -15.11
N PHE A 186 -8.66 -5.35 -14.87
CA PHE A 186 -7.29 -5.07 -15.32
C PHE A 186 -6.99 -5.52 -16.76
N TYR A 187 -7.82 -6.37 -17.37
CA TYR A 187 -7.72 -6.77 -18.79
C TYR A 187 -8.85 -6.21 -19.64
N SER A 188 -9.59 -5.21 -19.14
CA SER A 188 -10.54 -4.45 -19.96
C SER A 188 -9.82 -3.53 -20.95
N GLU A 189 -10.45 -3.25 -22.08
CA GLU A 189 -9.89 -2.34 -23.07
C GLU A 189 -9.64 -0.93 -22.48
N ASP A 190 -10.57 -0.43 -21.67
CA ASP A 190 -10.46 0.87 -21.00
C ASP A 190 -9.25 0.93 -20.08
N PHE A 191 -9.05 -0.09 -19.23
CA PHE A 191 -7.90 -0.14 -18.33
C PHE A 191 -6.58 -0.23 -19.10
N VAL A 192 -6.51 -1.09 -20.12
CA VAL A 192 -5.30 -1.25 -20.94
C VAL A 192 -4.93 0.05 -21.64
N ASN A 193 -5.91 0.77 -22.18
CA ASN A 193 -5.68 2.05 -22.81
C ASN A 193 -5.22 3.13 -21.80
N GLN A 194 -5.83 3.19 -20.61
CA GLN A 194 -5.40 4.11 -19.55
C GLN A 194 -4.00 3.79 -19.03
N ALA A 195 -3.72 2.51 -18.81
CA ALA A 195 -2.40 2.04 -18.36
C ALA A 195 -1.33 2.38 -19.40
N PHE A 196 -1.63 2.18 -20.70
CA PHE A 196 -0.72 2.56 -21.77
C PHE A 196 -0.52 4.08 -21.82
N ALA A 197 -1.57 4.89 -21.70
CA ALA A 197 -1.46 6.36 -21.67
C ALA A 197 -0.54 6.83 -20.52
N SER A 198 -0.72 6.28 -19.32
CA SER A 198 0.15 6.59 -18.17
C SER A 198 1.61 6.13 -18.38
N PHE A 199 1.79 4.98 -19.05
CA PHE A 199 3.12 4.53 -19.45
C PHE A 199 3.75 5.45 -20.48
N GLU A 200 3.00 5.90 -21.47
CA GLU A 200 3.45 6.84 -22.50
C GLU A 200 3.87 8.18 -21.87
N GLU A 201 3.09 8.73 -20.94
CA GLU A 201 3.46 9.92 -20.15
C GLU A 201 4.78 9.72 -19.40
N TYR A 202 4.97 8.56 -18.77
CA TYR A 202 6.24 8.23 -18.11
C TYR A 202 7.41 8.17 -19.10
N ILE A 203 7.22 7.59 -20.28
CA ILE A 203 8.25 7.53 -21.33
C ILE A 203 8.60 8.93 -21.82
N PHE A 204 7.61 9.80 -22.02
CA PHE A 204 7.85 11.19 -22.39
C PHE A 204 8.58 11.97 -21.28
N SER A 205 8.30 11.71 -20.02
CA SER A 205 9.08 12.31 -18.93
C SER A 205 10.57 11.90 -18.97
N LEU A 206 10.86 10.65 -19.31
CA LEU A 206 12.24 10.19 -19.50
C LEU A 206 12.92 10.82 -20.73
N ARG A 207 12.17 11.07 -21.82
CA ARG A 207 12.64 11.82 -22.98
C ARG A 207 13.03 13.24 -22.58
N ASP A 208 12.15 13.90 -21.85
CA ASP A 208 12.33 15.29 -21.43
C ASP A 208 13.55 15.42 -20.50
N ASP A 209 13.80 14.46 -19.59
CA ASP A 209 15.02 14.37 -18.79
C ASP A 209 16.28 14.32 -19.69
N VAL A 210 16.23 13.51 -20.77
CA VAL A 210 17.35 13.42 -21.74
C VAL A 210 17.54 14.75 -22.48
N LEU A 211 16.48 15.38 -22.93
CA LEU A 211 16.52 16.68 -23.65
C LEU A 211 17.06 17.81 -22.75
N GLU A 212 16.62 17.84 -21.48
CA GLU A 212 17.15 18.81 -20.48
C GLU A 212 18.65 18.64 -20.28
N LEU A 213 19.14 17.41 -20.18
CA LEU A 213 20.58 17.15 -20.05
C LEU A 213 21.34 17.51 -21.32
N ILE A 214 20.77 17.31 -22.51
CA ILE A 214 21.37 17.73 -23.78
C ILE A 214 21.40 19.27 -23.88
N SER A 215 20.34 19.97 -23.48
CA SER A 215 20.33 21.42 -23.39
C SER A 215 21.47 21.93 -22.49
N LYS A 216 21.60 21.36 -21.29
CA LYS A 216 22.72 21.67 -20.38
C LYS A 216 24.08 21.36 -20.97
N LEU A 217 24.23 20.30 -21.77
CA LEU A 217 25.47 19.98 -22.47
C LEU A 217 25.78 21.06 -23.53
N ASN A 218 24.78 21.55 -24.22
CA ASN A 218 24.92 22.56 -25.25
C ASN A 218 25.36 23.93 -24.69
N ASP A 219 25.10 24.26 -23.42
CA ASP A 219 25.56 25.44 -22.72
C ASP A 219 27.12 25.52 -22.68
N TYR A 220 27.80 24.38 -22.82
CA TYR A 220 29.25 24.22 -22.78
C TYR A 220 29.85 23.84 -24.14
N ALA A 221 29.08 24.00 -25.24
CA ALA A 221 29.47 23.62 -26.59
C ALA A 221 29.71 24.82 -27.48
N LEU A 222 30.60 24.68 -28.52
CA LEU A 222 30.73 25.67 -29.56
C LEU A 222 29.42 25.81 -30.36
N PRO A 223 29.06 27.02 -30.88
CA PRO A 223 27.79 27.24 -31.58
C PRO A 223 27.50 26.26 -32.72
N GLU A 224 28.50 25.89 -33.50
CA GLU A 224 28.41 24.91 -34.57
C GLU A 224 28.11 23.48 -34.08
N ILE A 225 28.49 23.16 -32.84
CA ILE A 225 28.23 21.89 -32.19
C ILE A 225 26.80 21.86 -31.65
N VAL A 226 26.35 22.99 -31.10
CA VAL A 226 24.93 23.15 -30.65
C VAL A 226 23.98 22.89 -31.83
N GLU A 227 24.21 23.55 -32.98
CA GLU A 227 23.39 23.37 -34.17
C GLU A 227 23.35 21.90 -34.64
N LYS A 228 24.52 21.21 -34.64
CA LYS A 228 24.61 19.78 -34.99
C LYS A 228 23.86 18.88 -34.00
N ASN A 229 23.95 19.18 -32.71
CA ASN A 229 23.25 18.40 -31.68
C ASN A 229 21.76 18.61 -31.79
N GLU A 230 21.27 19.85 -31.90
CA GLU A 230 19.87 20.18 -32.06
C GLU A 230 19.26 19.49 -33.29
N LYS A 231 19.94 19.57 -34.43
CA LYS A 231 19.52 18.86 -35.64
C LYS A 231 19.47 17.34 -35.47
N SER A 232 20.41 16.77 -34.70
CA SER A 232 20.48 15.32 -34.47
C SER A 232 19.38 14.82 -33.57
N VAL A 233 18.86 15.65 -32.67
CA VAL A 233 17.79 15.27 -31.73
C VAL A 233 16.41 15.81 -32.12
N ALA A 234 16.28 16.51 -33.25
CA ALA A 234 15.04 17.18 -33.64
C ALA A 234 13.86 16.21 -33.73
N GLU A 235 13.98 15.10 -34.45
CA GLU A 235 12.96 14.08 -34.56
C GLU A 235 12.61 13.44 -33.21
N PHE A 236 13.63 13.21 -32.38
CA PHE A 236 13.44 12.68 -31.03
C PHE A 236 12.69 13.67 -30.12
N ALA A 237 12.98 14.96 -30.24
CA ALA A 237 12.32 16.01 -29.47
C ALA A 237 10.86 16.24 -29.93
N GLU A 238 10.60 16.14 -31.23
CA GLU A 238 9.29 16.39 -31.87
C GLU A 238 8.37 15.17 -31.82
N ALA A 239 8.85 13.98 -31.43
CA ALA A 239 8.04 12.77 -31.34
C ALA A 239 6.79 13.02 -30.47
N SER A 240 5.61 12.76 -31.05
CA SER A 240 4.31 13.01 -30.44
C SER A 240 3.60 11.75 -29.96
N SER A 241 4.13 10.57 -30.27
CA SER A 241 3.65 9.26 -29.84
C SER A 241 4.78 8.35 -29.40
N TYR A 242 4.44 7.31 -28.64
CA TYR A 242 5.39 6.28 -28.21
C TYR A 242 6.08 5.62 -29.41
N ASP A 243 5.33 5.30 -30.48
CA ASP A 243 5.87 4.61 -31.65
C ASP A 243 6.86 5.52 -32.42
N GLU A 244 6.55 6.80 -32.61
CA GLU A 244 7.50 7.77 -33.17
C GLU A 244 8.76 7.91 -32.31
N LEU A 245 8.60 7.91 -30.98
CA LEU A 245 9.72 8.06 -30.07
C LEU A 245 10.71 6.89 -30.13
N ILE A 246 10.22 5.64 -30.19
CA ILE A 246 11.08 4.46 -30.28
C ILE A 246 11.92 4.44 -31.56
N ASP A 247 11.40 4.92 -32.68
CA ASP A 247 12.09 5.01 -33.93
C ASP A 247 13.27 6.00 -33.89
N THR A 248 13.16 7.04 -33.03
CA THR A 248 14.14 8.13 -32.91
C THR A 248 15.19 7.94 -31.81
N LEU A 249 15.16 6.86 -31.04
CA LEU A 249 16.09 6.58 -29.93
C LEU A 249 17.59 6.50 -30.36
N SER A 250 17.87 6.44 -31.66
CA SER A 250 19.20 6.17 -32.19
C SER A 250 20.03 7.43 -32.53
N PHE A 251 19.59 8.62 -32.12
CA PHE A 251 20.31 9.86 -32.36
C PHE A 251 21.76 9.85 -31.82
N ARG A 252 22.65 10.66 -32.40
CA ARG A 252 24.07 10.76 -32.01
C ARG A 252 24.42 12.20 -31.72
N LEU A 253 24.96 12.44 -30.52
CA LEU A 253 25.55 13.74 -30.17
C LEU A 253 26.99 13.83 -30.70
N SER A 254 27.44 15.05 -30.94
CA SER A 254 28.81 15.36 -31.34
C SER A 254 29.77 14.90 -30.24
N GLN A 255 30.90 14.35 -30.66
CA GLN A 255 31.97 13.94 -29.72
C GLN A 255 32.79 15.11 -29.28
N ASN A 256 33.32 15.09 -28.04
CA ASN A 256 34.27 16.10 -27.58
C ASN A 256 35.66 15.87 -28.26
N ARG A 257 35.81 16.46 -29.41
CA ARG A 257 37.08 16.47 -30.16
C ARG A 257 37.45 17.92 -30.50
N ASN A 258 38.73 18.22 -30.44
CA ASN A 258 39.30 19.54 -30.82
C ASN A 258 38.66 20.74 -30.06
N GLY A 259 38.32 20.56 -28.78
CA GLY A 259 37.71 21.65 -28.01
C GLY A 259 36.26 21.94 -28.36
N ALA A 260 35.53 20.94 -28.85
CA ALA A 260 34.10 21.05 -29.18
C ALA A 260 33.21 21.39 -27.95
N TYR A 261 33.68 21.03 -26.76
CA TYR A 261 33.01 21.29 -25.48
C TYR A 261 34.03 21.70 -24.41
N ASP A 262 33.61 22.48 -23.45
CA ASP A 262 34.37 22.82 -22.26
C ASP A 262 34.52 21.64 -21.29
N ASP A 263 35.39 21.80 -20.27
CA ASP A 263 35.65 20.72 -19.30
C ASP A 263 34.42 20.33 -18.47
N GLU A 264 33.51 21.24 -18.21
CA GLU A 264 32.25 21.05 -17.51
C GLU A 264 31.33 20.02 -18.19
N ALA A 265 31.41 19.93 -19.51
CA ALA A 265 30.68 18.94 -20.31
C ALA A 265 31.03 17.48 -19.94
N LYS A 266 32.21 17.24 -19.34
CA LYS A 266 32.65 15.91 -18.90
C LYS A 266 31.77 15.32 -17.81
N GLU A 267 31.13 16.15 -16.97
CA GLU A 267 30.25 15.72 -15.93
C GLU A 267 28.81 15.44 -16.45
N ILE A 268 28.42 16.05 -17.55
CA ILE A 268 27.06 15.94 -18.11
C ILE A 268 26.94 14.73 -19.05
N SER A 269 27.96 14.47 -19.85
CA SER A 269 27.96 13.39 -20.85
C SER A 269 27.62 12.00 -20.26
N PRO A 270 28.17 11.58 -19.10
CA PRO A 270 27.76 10.31 -18.46
C PRO A 270 26.31 10.29 -18.02
N LYS A 271 25.76 11.42 -17.52
CA LYS A 271 24.36 11.52 -17.11
C LYS A 271 23.41 11.34 -18.29
N ILE A 272 23.75 11.90 -19.46
CA ILE A 272 22.99 11.68 -20.70
C ILE A 272 23.03 10.19 -21.08
N ALA A 273 24.21 9.55 -21.00
CA ALA A 273 24.32 8.14 -21.32
C ALA A 273 23.45 7.26 -20.42
N ASP A 274 23.42 7.55 -19.13
CA ASP A 274 22.58 6.82 -18.14
C ASP A 274 21.08 7.09 -18.37
N ALA A 275 20.68 8.35 -18.60
CA ALA A 275 19.28 8.69 -18.89
C ALA A 275 18.81 8.00 -20.19
N ARG A 276 19.62 8.03 -21.26
CA ARG A 276 19.33 7.30 -22.51
C ARG A 276 19.25 5.79 -22.31
N LYS A 277 20.12 5.22 -21.48
CA LYS A 277 20.08 3.79 -21.16
C LYS A 277 18.75 3.43 -20.45
N LYS A 278 18.33 4.24 -19.50
CA LYS A 278 17.05 4.08 -18.80
C LYS A 278 15.87 4.15 -19.76
N LEU A 279 15.83 5.16 -20.64
CA LEU A 279 14.81 5.32 -21.66
C LEU A 279 14.78 4.13 -22.63
N LYS A 280 15.92 3.72 -23.17
CA LYS A 280 16.03 2.57 -24.08
C LYS A 280 15.58 1.27 -23.43
N LEU A 281 15.87 1.06 -22.14
CA LEU A 281 15.40 -0.10 -21.39
C LEU A 281 13.88 -0.08 -21.26
N ALA A 282 13.30 1.08 -20.94
CA ALA A 282 11.84 1.22 -20.84
C ALA A 282 11.13 1.02 -22.20
N CYS A 283 11.78 1.38 -23.31
CA CYS A 283 11.27 1.19 -24.68
C CYS A 283 11.67 -0.15 -25.32
N SER A 284 12.22 -1.12 -24.57
CA SER A 284 12.77 -2.38 -25.15
C SER A 284 11.71 -3.41 -25.58
N PHE A 285 10.43 -3.14 -25.33
CA PHE A 285 9.34 -4.09 -25.54
C PHE A 285 8.66 -3.96 -26.93
N GLY A 286 9.22 -3.18 -27.85
CA GLY A 286 8.69 -2.95 -29.20
C GLY A 286 7.66 -1.82 -29.26
N ASP A 287 6.86 -1.80 -30.33
CA ASP A 287 5.82 -0.80 -30.57
C ASP A 287 4.61 -0.96 -29.60
N LYS A 288 3.72 0.04 -29.60
CA LYS A 288 2.49 0.05 -28.79
C LYS A 288 1.68 -1.23 -28.93
N LYS A 289 1.50 -1.69 -30.17
CA LYS A 289 0.70 -2.89 -30.46
C LYS A 289 1.34 -4.12 -29.85
N MET A 290 2.64 -4.26 -29.97
CA MET A 290 3.40 -5.38 -29.42
C MET A 290 3.36 -5.37 -27.88
N LEU A 291 3.50 -4.20 -27.28
CA LEU A 291 3.43 -4.02 -25.84
C LEU A 291 2.06 -4.40 -25.28
N ILE A 292 0.97 -3.91 -25.90
CA ILE A 292 -0.40 -4.28 -25.52
C ILE A 292 -0.65 -5.77 -25.71
N ASN A 293 -0.24 -6.35 -26.83
CA ASN A 293 -0.41 -7.79 -27.08
C ASN A 293 0.36 -8.64 -26.06
N ASN A 294 1.59 -8.24 -25.70
CA ASN A 294 2.37 -8.93 -24.66
C ASN A 294 1.65 -8.87 -23.32
N TYR A 295 1.10 -7.70 -22.93
CA TYR A 295 0.30 -7.59 -21.73
C TYR A 295 -0.93 -8.51 -21.78
N LEU A 296 -1.72 -8.45 -22.83
CA LEU A 296 -2.93 -9.25 -22.98
C LEU A 296 -2.63 -10.76 -23.01
N SER A 297 -1.48 -11.18 -23.51
CA SER A 297 -1.06 -12.60 -23.52
C SER A 297 -0.82 -13.16 -22.11
N THR A 298 -0.62 -12.30 -21.11
CA THR A 298 -0.47 -12.74 -19.71
C THR A 298 -1.79 -13.10 -19.05
N LYS A 299 -2.93 -12.85 -19.71
CA LYS A 299 -4.28 -13.05 -19.14
C LYS A 299 -4.52 -14.48 -18.66
N ASP A 300 -4.09 -15.46 -19.43
CA ASP A 300 -4.26 -16.89 -19.07
C ASP A 300 -3.44 -17.25 -17.83
N TYR A 301 -2.24 -16.67 -17.68
CA TYR A 301 -1.43 -16.83 -16.46
C TYR A 301 -2.08 -16.14 -15.24
N ALA A 302 -2.67 -14.97 -15.46
CA ALA A 302 -3.41 -14.29 -14.41
C ALA A 302 -4.61 -15.12 -13.92
N TYR A 303 -5.34 -15.78 -14.81
CA TYR A 303 -6.40 -16.73 -14.44
C TYR A 303 -5.87 -17.87 -13.56
N CYS A 304 -4.75 -18.50 -13.94
CA CYS A 304 -4.13 -19.55 -13.14
C CYS A 304 -3.74 -19.07 -11.73
N VAL A 305 -3.13 -17.88 -11.64
CA VAL A 305 -2.70 -17.32 -10.36
C VAL A 305 -3.89 -16.96 -9.48
N ILE A 306 -4.93 -16.33 -10.05
CA ILE A 306 -6.15 -15.97 -9.32
C ILE A 306 -6.86 -17.19 -8.78
N ASP A 307 -6.98 -18.25 -9.56
CA ASP A 307 -7.62 -19.49 -9.14
C ASP A 307 -6.86 -20.13 -7.96
N ILE A 308 -5.53 -20.13 -8.01
CA ILE A 308 -4.70 -20.58 -6.89
C ILE A 308 -4.90 -19.71 -5.65
N LEU A 309 -4.93 -18.36 -5.81
CA LEU A 309 -5.12 -17.43 -4.70
C LEU A 309 -6.50 -17.57 -4.05
N LYS A 310 -7.56 -17.80 -4.83
CA LYS A 310 -8.92 -18.07 -4.33
C LYS A 310 -8.95 -19.36 -3.53
N THR A 311 -8.48 -20.45 -4.11
CA THR A 311 -8.45 -21.75 -3.43
C THR A 311 -7.62 -21.71 -2.16
N LEU A 312 -6.48 -21.00 -2.18
CA LEU A 312 -5.66 -20.77 -0.99
C LEU A 312 -6.43 -19.99 0.09
N HIS A 313 -7.13 -18.93 -0.32
CA HIS A 313 -7.92 -18.11 0.62
C HIS A 313 -9.04 -18.92 1.26
N GLU A 314 -9.85 -19.62 0.47
CA GLU A 314 -10.94 -20.48 0.94
C GLU A 314 -10.44 -21.51 1.96
N LYS A 315 -9.43 -22.31 1.58
CA LYS A 315 -8.87 -23.36 2.47
C LYS A 315 -8.26 -22.78 3.75
N LEU A 316 -7.61 -21.62 3.66
CA LEU A 316 -7.04 -20.97 4.83
C LEU A 316 -8.14 -20.42 5.78
N GLN A 317 -9.22 -19.84 5.23
CA GLN A 317 -10.38 -19.41 6.05
C GLN A 317 -11.07 -20.60 6.71
N GLU A 318 -11.23 -21.73 6.00
CA GLU A 318 -11.76 -22.98 6.58
C GLU A 318 -10.88 -23.47 7.74
N TYR A 319 -9.56 -23.55 7.53
CA TYR A 319 -8.62 -23.93 8.57
C TYR A 319 -8.70 -23.02 9.79
N LYS A 320 -8.73 -21.71 9.62
CA LYS A 320 -8.82 -20.72 10.71
C LYS A 320 -10.14 -20.89 11.47
N LYS A 321 -11.23 -21.14 10.77
CA LYS A 321 -12.57 -21.37 11.36
C LYS A 321 -12.62 -22.69 12.14
N GLU A 322 -12.12 -23.79 11.56
CA GLU A 322 -12.07 -25.10 12.23
C GLU A 322 -11.23 -25.08 13.50
N LYS A 323 -10.09 -24.41 13.46
CA LYS A 323 -9.18 -24.28 14.62
C LYS A 323 -9.62 -23.20 15.60
N ASN A 324 -10.62 -22.39 15.22
CA ASN A 324 -11.00 -21.18 15.93
C ASN A 324 -9.79 -20.30 16.29
N ALA A 325 -8.90 -20.12 15.33
CA ALA A 325 -7.56 -19.53 15.46
C ALA A 325 -7.32 -18.52 14.35
N TYR A 326 -7.11 -17.27 14.72
CA TYR A 326 -7.06 -16.12 13.81
C TYR A 326 -5.78 -15.30 14.02
N GLU A 327 -5.32 -14.60 12.99
CA GLU A 327 -4.28 -13.57 13.10
C GLU A 327 -4.90 -12.22 13.50
N PHE A 328 -4.08 -11.30 13.97
CA PHE A 328 -4.55 -9.93 14.28
C PHE A 328 -5.22 -9.25 13.09
N ILE A 329 -4.73 -9.49 11.87
CA ILE A 329 -5.32 -8.92 10.65
C ILE A 329 -6.75 -9.45 10.41
N ASP A 330 -7.02 -10.72 10.68
CA ASP A 330 -8.36 -11.29 10.55
C ASP A 330 -9.33 -10.60 11.50
N ILE A 331 -8.90 -10.38 12.74
CA ILE A 331 -9.72 -9.71 13.77
C ILE A 331 -9.94 -8.24 13.41
N ALA A 332 -8.94 -7.56 12.87
CA ALA A 332 -9.10 -6.18 12.37
C ALA A 332 -10.13 -6.11 11.23
N LEU A 333 -10.06 -7.03 10.27
CA LEU A 333 -11.04 -7.11 9.17
C LEU A 333 -12.46 -7.43 9.67
N LYS A 334 -12.59 -8.34 10.64
CA LYS A 334 -13.86 -8.65 11.29
C LYS A 334 -14.44 -7.47 12.08
N ALA A 335 -13.62 -6.69 12.72
CA ALA A 335 -14.05 -5.46 13.38
C ALA A 335 -14.53 -4.40 12.37
N ILE A 336 -13.86 -4.30 11.21
CA ILE A 336 -14.31 -3.43 10.11
C ILE A 336 -15.65 -3.91 9.53
N GLU A 337 -15.82 -5.22 9.33
CA GLU A 337 -17.08 -5.85 8.88
C GLU A 337 -18.23 -5.47 9.81
N LEU A 338 -18.05 -5.59 11.14
CA LEU A 338 -19.04 -5.20 12.13
C LEU A 338 -19.49 -3.74 11.97
N VAL A 339 -18.53 -2.82 11.88
CA VAL A 339 -18.85 -1.38 11.79
C VAL A 339 -19.42 -1.00 10.42
N ARG A 340 -18.99 -1.66 9.34
CA ARG A 340 -19.41 -1.35 7.98
C ARG A 340 -20.81 -1.90 7.68
N ASP A 341 -21.05 -3.16 8.02
CA ASP A 341 -22.18 -3.93 7.51
C ASP A 341 -23.34 -4.07 8.52
N HIS A 342 -23.10 -3.79 9.82
CA HIS A 342 -24.10 -3.90 10.87
C HIS A 342 -24.39 -2.54 11.51
N GLU A 343 -25.51 -1.93 11.09
CA GLU A 343 -25.88 -0.58 11.54
C GLU A 343 -26.22 -0.53 13.04
N ASP A 344 -26.87 -1.56 13.56
CA ASP A 344 -27.19 -1.72 14.97
C ASP A 344 -25.92 -1.73 15.83
N VAL A 345 -24.92 -2.51 15.43
CA VAL A 345 -23.61 -2.55 16.10
C VAL A 345 -22.91 -1.20 16.03
N ARG A 346 -22.91 -0.57 14.84
CA ARG A 346 -22.29 0.75 14.64
C ARG A 346 -22.90 1.84 15.52
N ASN A 347 -24.22 1.79 15.74
CA ASN A 347 -24.95 2.76 16.55
C ASN A 347 -24.78 2.50 18.07
N GLU A 348 -24.39 1.29 18.48
CA GLU A 348 -24.11 0.95 19.87
C GLU A 348 -22.68 1.34 20.31
N ILE A 349 -21.73 1.46 19.37
CA ILE A 349 -20.34 1.82 19.62
C ILE A 349 -20.18 3.33 19.70
#